data_74885cae288ff48cd5f4ac01de3ba7c4
#
_entry.id   74885cae288ff48cd5f4ac01de3ba7c4
#
_cell.length_a   1.000
_cell.length_b   1.000
_cell.length_c   1.000
_cell.angle_alpha   90.00
_cell.angle_beta   90.00
_cell.angle_gamma   90.00
#
_symmetry.space_group_name_H-M   'P 1'
#
loop_
_entity.id
_entity.type
_entity.pdbx_description
1 polymer ?
#
loop_
_entity_poly.entity_id
_entity_poly.type
_entity_poly.pdbx_seq_one_letter_code
_entity_poly.pdbx_strand_id
1 'polypeptide(L)'
;MNTKLKCLLLDDELPGLSYLKLLCEQMPELEVVRAFNDPEIFLKEFPGLDFDLCILDIEMPGINGIQLAALLKGKPVIFTTAYKDYATDAFNLDAIDYVTKPVKPERLQQAVNKAIQRIYPGNRFPKHLRLNTDKGIALLDVNQLVFVRTSEIDSRDKTALLSNGINLHLKNISFEKLISLLPSAEFCRVNKKELIALNTVLYFSNDQITTNIYFQSEKPLMISLGETYRADFISKVNR
;
A
#
# COMPACT_ATOMS: atom_id res chain seq x y z
N MET A 1 5.63 5.04 -9.74
CA MET A 1 6.32 3.77 -9.48
C MET A 1 5.74 3.21 -8.20
N ASN A 2 5.10 2.06 -8.27
CA ASN A 2 4.71 1.31 -7.07
C ASN A 2 6.01 0.75 -6.49
N THR A 3 6.70 1.55 -5.67
CA THR A 3 7.96 1.11 -5.04
C THR A 3 7.61 0.08 -3.99
N LYS A 4 7.79 -1.19 -4.35
CA LYS A 4 7.69 -2.28 -3.38
C LYS A 4 8.71 -2.07 -2.27
N LEU A 5 8.34 -2.39 -1.04
CA LEU A 5 9.29 -2.47 0.06
C LEU A 5 10.25 -3.62 -0.18
N LYS A 6 11.52 -3.30 -0.32
CA LYS A 6 12.59 -4.29 -0.41
C LYS A 6 12.84 -4.91 0.96
N CYS A 7 12.65 -6.21 1.09
CA CYS A 7 12.82 -6.88 2.37
C CYS A 7 13.88 -7.98 2.35
N LEU A 8 14.58 -8.11 3.48
CA LEU A 8 15.41 -9.25 3.80
C LEU A 8 14.68 -10.15 4.79
N LEU A 9 14.80 -11.46 4.58
CA LEU A 9 14.23 -12.47 5.46
C LEU A 9 15.35 -13.24 6.14
N LEU A 10 15.17 -13.58 7.42
CA LEU A 10 16.09 -14.44 8.16
C LEU A 10 15.33 -15.34 9.12
N ASP A 11 15.52 -16.66 8.98
CA ASP A 11 14.97 -17.71 9.83
C ASP A 11 15.85 -18.94 9.64
N ASP A 12 16.45 -19.48 10.70
CA ASP A 12 17.37 -20.63 10.62
C ASP A 12 16.65 -21.94 10.28
N GLU A 13 15.33 -21.99 10.47
CA GLU A 13 14.49 -23.10 10.10
C GLU A 13 14.06 -23.03 8.62
N LEU A 14 14.68 -23.82 7.74
CA LEU A 14 14.38 -23.83 6.30
C LEU A 14 12.89 -23.95 5.95
N PRO A 15 12.07 -24.79 6.62
CA PRO A 15 10.64 -24.83 6.34
C PRO A 15 9.93 -23.53 6.68
N GLY A 16 10.28 -22.90 7.82
CA GLY A 16 9.76 -21.60 8.26
C GLY A 16 10.12 -20.50 7.28
N LEU A 17 11.41 -20.42 6.91
CA LEU A 17 11.91 -19.46 5.93
C LEU A 17 11.24 -19.59 4.56
N SER A 18 11.08 -20.82 4.06
CA SER A 18 10.44 -21.08 2.77
C SER A 18 8.97 -20.65 2.77
N TYR A 19 8.27 -20.93 3.86
CA TYR A 19 6.88 -20.50 4.02
C TYR A 19 6.75 -18.98 4.15
N LEU A 20 7.59 -18.35 4.97
CA LEU A 20 7.63 -16.89 5.12
C LEU A 20 7.91 -16.21 3.78
N LYS A 21 8.89 -16.72 3.01
CA LYS A 21 9.22 -16.23 1.67
C LYS A 21 8.03 -16.32 0.74
N LEU A 22 7.34 -17.48 0.70
CA LEU A 22 6.14 -17.66 -0.11
C LEU A 22 5.07 -16.62 0.22
N LEU A 23 4.81 -16.36 1.50
CA LEU A 23 3.84 -15.37 1.94
C LEU A 23 4.25 -13.95 1.50
N CYS A 24 5.52 -13.58 1.66
CA CYS A 24 6.03 -12.27 1.25
C CYS A 24 5.94 -12.07 -0.27
N GLU A 25 6.26 -13.09 -1.07
CA GLU A 25 6.19 -13.02 -2.53
C GLU A 25 4.76 -12.91 -3.06
N GLN A 26 3.75 -13.34 -2.30
CA GLN A 26 2.34 -13.15 -2.62
C GLN A 26 1.83 -11.74 -2.31
N MET A 27 2.58 -10.94 -1.54
CA MET A 27 2.21 -9.56 -1.19
C MET A 27 2.70 -8.59 -2.27
N PRO A 28 1.80 -7.85 -2.96
CA PRO A 28 2.18 -6.93 -4.02
C PRO A 28 3.04 -5.75 -3.53
N GLU A 29 3.00 -5.47 -2.23
CA GLU A 29 3.74 -4.39 -1.58
C GLU A 29 5.20 -4.74 -1.28
N LEU A 30 5.58 -6.04 -1.32
CA LEU A 30 6.90 -6.52 -0.97
C LEU A 30 7.71 -6.98 -2.17
N GLU A 31 9.04 -6.80 -2.06
CA GLU A 31 10.06 -7.41 -2.91
C GLU A 31 11.06 -8.11 -2.01
N VAL A 32 11.12 -9.45 -2.07
CA VAL A 32 12.12 -10.21 -1.30
C VAL A 32 13.45 -10.11 -2.03
N VAL A 33 14.36 -9.29 -1.51
CA VAL A 33 15.71 -9.12 -2.05
C VAL A 33 16.54 -10.37 -1.80
N ARG A 34 16.47 -10.87 -0.56
CA ARG A 34 17.18 -12.09 -0.17
C ARG A 34 16.57 -12.73 1.07
N ALA A 35 16.63 -14.06 1.14
CA ALA A 35 16.29 -14.87 2.29
C ALA A 35 17.52 -15.63 2.79
N PHE A 36 17.75 -15.62 4.10
CA PHE A 36 18.88 -16.21 4.76
C PHE A 36 18.42 -17.24 5.80
N ASN A 37 19.14 -18.35 5.87
CA ASN A 37 18.95 -19.36 6.92
C ASN A 37 20.14 -19.45 7.87
N ASP A 38 21.06 -18.51 7.77
CA ASP A 38 22.28 -18.45 8.59
C ASP A 38 22.53 -16.99 9.01
N PRO A 39 22.50 -16.70 10.33
CA PRO A 39 22.76 -15.36 10.85
C PRO A 39 24.17 -14.83 10.56
N GLU A 40 25.18 -15.68 10.46
CA GLU A 40 26.55 -15.25 10.17
C GLU A 40 26.68 -14.80 8.71
N ILE A 41 26.05 -15.53 7.79
CA ILE A 41 25.99 -15.14 6.37
C ILE A 41 25.20 -13.84 6.23
N PHE A 42 24.07 -13.72 6.94
CA PHE A 42 23.29 -12.49 6.96
C PHE A 42 24.15 -11.29 7.40
N LEU A 43 24.85 -11.41 8.54
CA LEU A 43 25.73 -10.33 9.08
C LEU A 43 26.83 -9.91 8.11
N LYS A 44 27.38 -10.85 7.36
CA LYS A 44 28.43 -10.58 6.37
C LYS A 44 27.89 -9.84 5.14
N GLU A 45 26.67 -10.13 4.72
CA GLU A 45 26.18 -9.70 3.41
C GLU A 45 25.21 -8.53 3.46
N PHE A 46 24.40 -8.39 4.54
CA PHE A 46 23.37 -7.33 4.60
C PHE A 46 23.93 -5.91 4.40
N PRO A 47 25.18 -5.55 4.82
CA PRO A 47 25.68 -4.20 4.62
C PRO A 47 25.84 -3.79 3.16
N GLY A 48 25.97 -4.76 2.26
CA GLY A 48 26.07 -4.54 0.81
C GLY A 48 24.74 -4.57 0.06
N LEU A 49 23.62 -4.83 0.75
CA LEU A 49 22.32 -4.97 0.13
C LEU A 49 21.48 -3.69 0.29
N ASP A 50 20.73 -3.35 -0.76
CA ASP A 50 19.75 -2.28 -0.73
C ASP A 50 18.39 -2.84 -0.29
N PHE A 51 17.94 -2.46 0.91
CA PHE A 51 16.69 -2.92 1.50
C PHE A 51 16.06 -1.87 2.43
N ASP A 52 14.77 -1.99 2.64
CA ASP A 52 13.96 -1.08 3.45
C ASP A 52 13.53 -1.70 4.78
N LEU A 53 13.38 -3.04 4.83
CA LEU A 53 12.76 -3.78 5.93
C LEU A 53 13.48 -5.11 6.14
N CYS A 54 13.61 -5.55 7.40
CA CYS A 54 13.96 -6.93 7.73
C CYS A 54 12.79 -7.64 8.41
N ILE A 55 12.59 -8.92 8.07
CA ILE A 55 11.69 -9.83 8.79
C ILE A 55 12.57 -10.94 9.36
N LEU A 56 12.71 -10.96 10.69
CA LEU A 56 13.71 -11.76 11.40
C LEU A 56 13.04 -12.72 12.38
N ASP A 57 13.47 -13.97 12.37
CA ASP A 57 13.22 -14.83 13.53
C ASP A 57 13.99 -14.33 14.74
N ILE A 58 13.38 -14.47 15.93
CA ILE A 58 14.05 -14.12 17.19
C ILE A 58 14.97 -15.25 17.62
N GLU A 59 14.51 -16.49 17.58
CA GLU A 59 15.24 -17.62 18.13
C GLU A 59 16.09 -18.30 17.08
N MET A 60 17.36 -17.98 17.10
CA MET A 60 18.34 -18.57 16.20
C MET A 60 19.62 -18.94 16.97
N PRO A 61 20.35 -19.99 16.57
CA PRO A 61 21.62 -20.37 17.16
C PRO A 61 22.68 -19.26 17.04
N GLY A 62 23.46 -19.05 18.09
CA GLY A 62 24.57 -18.11 18.13
C GLY A 62 24.14 -16.68 18.44
N ILE A 63 23.52 -15.99 17.50
CA ILE A 63 22.98 -14.64 17.68
C ILE A 63 21.47 -14.63 17.52
N ASN A 64 20.73 -14.13 18.50
CA ASN A 64 19.30 -14.00 18.38
C ASN A 64 18.87 -12.78 17.53
N GLY A 65 17.63 -12.80 17.00
CA GLY A 65 17.12 -11.76 16.12
C GLY A 65 17.08 -10.38 16.77
N ILE A 66 16.90 -10.28 18.10
CA ILE A 66 16.90 -9.03 18.87
C ILE A 66 18.29 -8.39 18.88
N GLN A 67 19.32 -9.19 19.15
CA GLN A 67 20.72 -8.74 19.10
C GLN A 67 21.11 -8.31 17.68
N LEU A 68 20.63 -9.06 16.68
CA LEU A 68 20.88 -8.75 15.28
C LEU A 68 20.19 -7.44 14.86
N ALA A 69 18.96 -7.22 15.28
CA ALA A 69 18.21 -5.99 14.99
C ALA A 69 18.93 -4.73 15.50
N ALA A 70 19.60 -4.82 16.66
CA ALA A 70 20.42 -3.73 17.19
C ALA A 70 21.58 -3.34 16.26
N LEU A 71 22.10 -4.28 15.46
CA LEU A 71 23.17 -4.05 14.48
C LEU A 71 22.68 -3.42 13.17
N LEU A 72 21.38 -3.44 12.91
CA LEU A 72 20.76 -2.89 11.69
C LEU A 72 20.64 -1.36 11.66
N LYS A 73 21.17 -0.66 12.69
CA LYS A 73 21.29 0.81 12.76
C LYS A 73 19.98 1.56 12.43
N GLY A 74 18.88 1.11 13.05
CA GLY A 74 17.58 1.77 12.91
C GLY A 74 16.80 1.40 11.64
N LYS A 75 17.23 0.39 10.87
CA LYS A 75 16.39 -0.19 9.82
C LYS A 75 15.14 -0.80 10.44
N PRO A 76 13.97 -0.62 9.83
CA PRO A 76 12.72 -1.20 10.28
C PRO A 76 12.79 -2.73 10.36
N VAL A 77 12.26 -3.29 11.46
CA VAL A 77 12.26 -4.74 11.71
C VAL A 77 10.86 -5.22 12.07
N ILE A 78 10.43 -6.32 11.48
CA ILE A 78 9.32 -7.15 11.93
C ILE A 78 9.92 -8.44 12.47
N PHE A 79 9.57 -8.80 13.71
CA PHE A 79 10.00 -10.07 14.29
C PHE A 79 9.00 -11.18 14.02
N THR A 80 9.50 -12.39 13.78
CA THR A 80 8.74 -13.65 13.84
C THR A 80 9.26 -14.50 14.98
N THR A 81 8.40 -15.27 15.67
CA THR A 81 8.83 -16.13 16.78
C THR A 81 7.75 -17.09 17.24
N ALA A 82 8.14 -18.22 17.82
CA ALA A 82 7.23 -19.15 18.47
C ALA A 82 6.71 -18.67 19.82
N TYR A 83 7.42 -17.76 20.50
CA TYR A 83 7.15 -17.35 21.89
C TYR A 83 6.54 -15.96 21.99
N LYS A 84 5.64 -15.78 22.96
CA LYS A 84 4.95 -14.49 23.20
C LYS A 84 5.74 -13.55 24.12
N ASP A 85 6.73 -14.04 24.83
CA ASP A 85 7.39 -13.32 25.92
C ASP A 85 8.39 -12.25 25.45
N TYR A 86 8.84 -12.31 24.20
CA TYR A 86 9.75 -11.33 23.62
C TYR A 86 9.12 -10.02 23.18
N ALA A 87 7.81 -9.86 23.38
CA ALA A 87 7.10 -8.63 22.98
C ALA A 87 7.64 -7.38 23.68
N THR A 88 8.12 -7.50 24.93
CA THR A 88 8.69 -6.40 25.72
C THR A 88 10.06 -5.99 25.17
N ASP A 89 10.90 -6.93 24.79
CA ASP A 89 12.24 -6.65 24.25
C ASP A 89 12.18 -6.08 22.83
N ALA A 90 11.26 -6.57 22.01
CA ALA A 90 10.97 -6.02 20.70
C ALA A 90 10.46 -4.57 20.76
N PHE A 91 9.69 -4.23 21.79
CA PHE A 91 9.21 -2.86 22.04
C PHE A 91 10.36 -1.90 22.35
N ASN A 92 11.35 -2.33 23.13
CA ASN A 92 12.54 -1.52 23.48
C ASN A 92 13.44 -1.22 22.27
N LEU A 93 13.36 -2.00 21.20
CA LEU A 93 14.13 -1.82 19.95
C LEU A 93 13.37 -1.03 18.87
N ASP A 94 12.21 -0.44 19.19
CA ASP A 94 11.38 0.28 18.22
C ASP A 94 11.02 -0.58 16.99
N ALA A 95 10.83 -1.89 17.19
CA ALA A 95 10.40 -2.79 16.14
C ALA A 95 9.03 -2.37 15.57
N ILE A 96 8.82 -2.58 14.29
CA ILE A 96 7.54 -2.26 13.63
C ILE A 96 6.42 -3.12 14.18
N ASP A 97 6.68 -4.42 14.30
CA ASP A 97 5.69 -5.38 14.77
C ASP A 97 6.34 -6.71 15.15
N TYR A 98 5.49 -7.57 15.69
CA TYR A 98 5.81 -8.87 16.23
C TYR A 98 4.76 -9.89 15.76
N VAL A 99 5.18 -10.93 15.08
CA VAL A 99 4.29 -11.94 14.47
C VAL A 99 4.60 -13.31 15.05
N THR A 100 3.63 -13.92 15.73
CA THR A 100 3.80 -15.25 16.29
C THR A 100 3.73 -16.34 15.23
N LYS A 101 4.62 -17.34 15.33
CA LYS A 101 4.54 -18.59 14.54
C LYS A 101 3.40 -19.51 15.08
N PRO A 102 2.65 -20.19 14.23
CA PRO A 102 2.76 -20.20 12.77
C PRO A 102 2.31 -18.86 12.16
N VAL A 103 3.12 -18.34 11.25
CA VAL A 103 2.85 -17.05 10.60
C VAL A 103 1.57 -17.14 9.77
N LYS A 104 0.54 -16.38 10.17
CA LYS A 104 -0.72 -16.28 9.42
C LYS A 104 -0.63 -15.17 8.37
N PRO A 105 -1.11 -15.40 7.12
CA PRO A 105 -1.04 -14.40 6.06
C PRO A 105 -1.63 -13.03 6.45
N GLU A 106 -2.81 -13.03 7.11
CA GLU A 106 -3.49 -11.81 7.51
C GLU A 106 -2.70 -11.03 8.57
N ARG A 107 -2.02 -11.76 9.48
CA ARG A 107 -1.22 -11.15 10.55
C ARG A 107 0.07 -10.56 10.00
N LEU A 108 0.72 -11.24 9.05
CA LEU A 108 1.89 -10.73 8.36
C LEU A 108 1.53 -9.49 7.54
N GLN A 109 0.40 -9.51 6.80
CA GLN A 109 -0.08 -8.34 6.06
C GLN A 109 -0.29 -7.12 6.96
N GLN A 110 -0.83 -7.30 8.17
CA GLN A 110 -0.98 -6.21 9.15
C GLN A 110 0.38 -5.62 9.55
N ALA A 111 1.38 -6.47 9.80
CA ALA A 111 2.73 -6.04 10.14
C ALA A 111 3.40 -5.27 8.98
N VAL A 112 3.26 -5.77 7.75
CA VAL A 112 3.76 -5.10 6.54
C VAL A 112 3.08 -3.75 6.33
N ASN A 113 1.77 -3.64 6.55
CA ASN A 113 1.05 -2.37 6.46
C ASN A 113 1.57 -1.34 7.49
N LYS A 114 1.93 -1.77 8.71
CA LYS A 114 2.58 -0.90 9.70
C LYS A 114 3.97 -0.46 9.22
N ALA A 115 4.75 -1.37 8.60
CA ALA A 115 6.06 -1.04 8.04
C ALA A 115 5.94 0.02 6.94
N ILE A 116 5.00 -0.14 6.02
CA ILE A 116 4.73 0.84 4.96
C ILE A 116 4.40 2.22 5.57
N GLN A 117 3.54 2.26 6.59
CA GLN A 117 3.18 3.51 7.26
C GLN A 117 4.36 4.16 7.98
N ARG A 118 5.29 3.38 8.52
CA ARG A 118 6.48 3.87 9.23
C ARG A 118 7.55 4.37 8.27
N ILE A 119 7.81 3.62 7.20
CA ILE A 119 8.88 3.91 6.22
C ILE A 119 8.46 5.05 5.29
N TYR A 120 7.18 5.10 4.94
CA TYR A 120 6.61 6.14 4.08
C TYR A 120 5.52 6.94 4.82
N PRO A 121 5.89 7.79 5.79
CA PRO A 121 4.90 8.53 6.60
C PRO A 121 4.04 9.52 5.80
N GLY A 122 4.41 9.81 4.55
CA GLY A 122 3.60 10.59 3.59
C GLY A 122 2.54 9.78 2.86
N ASN A 123 2.59 8.45 2.91
CA ASN A 123 1.62 7.55 2.26
C ASN A 123 0.46 7.17 3.23
N ARG A 124 0.05 8.12 4.08
CA ARG A 124 -1.04 7.96 5.06
C ARG A 124 -2.41 8.06 4.41
N PHE A 125 -2.68 7.16 3.47
CA PHE A 125 -4.05 7.03 3.02
C PHE A 125 -4.68 5.82 3.70
N PRO A 126 -5.77 6.01 4.45
CA PRO A 126 -6.49 4.90 5.05
C PRO A 126 -6.98 3.97 3.94
N LYS A 127 -6.77 2.67 4.09
CA LYS A 127 -7.31 1.67 3.16
C LYS A 127 -8.83 1.84 2.96
N HIS A 128 -9.51 2.32 3.99
CA HIS A 128 -10.94 2.60 3.95
C HIS A 128 -11.21 4.05 4.33
N LEU A 129 -11.90 4.77 3.44
CA LEU A 129 -12.41 6.10 3.72
C LEU A 129 -13.81 6.03 4.33
N ARG A 130 -14.01 6.72 5.43
CA ARG A 130 -15.35 6.96 5.99
C ARG A 130 -15.98 8.16 5.30
N LEU A 131 -16.98 7.93 4.48
CA LEU A 131 -17.64 8.98 3.69
C LEU A 131 -19.15 8.94 3.92
N ASN A 132 -19.76 10.11 4.02
CA ASN A 132 -21.22 10.24 4.10
C ASN A 132 -21.83 9.95 2.72
N THR A 133 -22.88 9.15 2.71
CA THR A 133 -23.64 8.83 1.51
C THR A 133 -25.15 9.09 1.74
N ASP A 134 -25.95 8.98 0.70
CA ASP A 134 -27.40 9.02 0.79
C ASP A 134 -28.01 7.88 1.62
N LYS A 135 -27.26 6.79 1.84
CA LYS A 135 -27.65 5.60 2.62
C LYS A 135 -27.01 5.54 4.02
N GLY A 136 -26.31 6.60 4.43
CA GLY A 136 -25.56 6.62 5.68
C GLY A 136 -24.06 6.70 5.47
N ILE A 137 -23.27 6.15 6.38
CA ILE A 137 -21.80 6.18 6.31
C ILE A 137 -21.30 4.96 5.56
N ALA A 138 -20.61 5.18 4.44
CA ALA A 138 -19.89 4.13 3.72
C ALA A 138 -18.44 4.02 4.20
N LEU A 139 -17.94 2.79 4.27
CA LEU A 139 -16.51 2.47 4.37
C LEU A 139 -16.03 2.09 2.97
N LEU A 140 -15.48 3.07 2.26
CA LEU A 140 -14.99 2.93 0.89
C LEU A 140 -13.57 2.36 0.91
N ASP A 141 -13.34 1.19 0.32
CA ASP A 141 -11.99 0.72 0.03
C ASP A 141 -11.39 1.57 -1.11
N VAL A 142 -10.31 2.28 -0.82
CA VAL A 142 -9.65 3.19 -1.77
C VAL A 142 -9.20 2.44 -3.03
N ASN A 143 -8.77 1.18 -2.91
CA ASN A 143 -8.35 0.36 -4.05
C ASN A 143 -9.50 0.02 -5.01
N GLN A 144 -10.74 0.11 -4.55
CA GLN A 144 -11.91 -0.13 -5.39
C GLN A 144 -12.41 1.14 -6.08
N LEU A 145 -11.96 2.32 -5.66
CA LEU A 145 -12.38 3.57 -6.27
C LEU A 145 -11.70 3.75 -7.63
N VAL A 146 -12.49 3.87 -8.69
CA VAL A 146 -11.97 4.02 -10.06
C VAL A 146 -12.28 5.38 -10.68
N PHE A 147 -13.42 5.99 -10.34
CA PHE A 147 -13.86 7.24 -10.91
C PHE A 147 -14.77 8.02 -9.96
N VAL A 148 -14.65 9.34 -9.93
CA VAL A 148 -15.57 10.22 -9.20
C VAL A 148 -15.97 11.38 -10.09
N ARG A 149 -17.26 11.69 -10.12
CA ARG A 149 -17.79 12.87 -10.81
C ARG A 149 -18.69 13.71 -9.91
N THR A 150 -18.83 14.97 -10.24
CA THR A 150 -19.84 15.83 -9.62
C THR A 150 -21.24 15.25 -9.89
N SER A 151 -22.07 15.19 -8.87
CA SER A 151 -23.48 14.74 -9.02
C SER A 151 -24.25 15.70 -9.95
N GLU A 152 -25.13 15.13 -10.77
CA GLU A 152 -26.02 15.90 -11.65
C GLU A 152 -27.17 16.56 -10.88
N ILE A 153 -27.49 16.05 -9.68
CA ILE A 153 -28.59 16.52 -8.86
C ILE A 153 -28.14 17.71 -7.97
N ASP A 154 -27.01 17.58 -7.30
CA ASP A 154 -26.46 18.61 -6.41
C ASP A 154 -24.93 18.71 -6.60
N SER A 155 -24.43 19.88 -6.97
CA SER A 155 -23.01 20.10 -7.22
C SER A 155 -22.10 19.91 -5.98
N ARG A 156 -22.67 19.97 -4.77
CA ARG A 156 -21.97 19.69 -3.50
C ARG A 156 -21.71 18.19 -3.31
N ASP A 157 -22.50 17.36 -3.96
CA ASP A 157 -22.41 15.90 -3.90
C ASP A 157 -21.54 15.36 -5.03
N LYS A 158 -21.03 14.14 -4.84
CA LYS A 158 -20.24 13.43 -5.85
C LYS A 158 -20.80 12.02 -6.05
N THR A 159 -20.64 11.49 -7.25
CA THR A 159 -20.91 10.08 -7.55
C THR A 159 -19.56 9.38 -7.73
N ALA A 160 -19.27 8.41 -6.89
CA ALA A 160 -18.10 7.57 -6.96
C ALA A 160 -18.45 6.21 -7.56
N LEU A 161 -17.69 5.78 -8.57
CA LEU A 161 -17.78 4.46 -9.17
C LEU A 161 -16.69 3.57 -8.60
N LEU A 162 -17.06 2.35 -8.21
CA LEU A 162 -16.15 1.31 -7.75
C LEU A 162 -15.85 0.30 -8.87
N SER A 163 -14.73 -0.39 -8.76
CA SER A 163 -14.29 -1.40 -9.72
C SER A 163 -15.26 -2.57 -9.90
N ASN A 164 -16.11 -2.84 -8.90
CA ASN A 164 -17.19 -3.82 -8.97
C ASN A 164 -18.48 -3.30 -9.63
N GLY A 165 -18.46 -2.07 -10.17
CA GLY A 165 -19.62 -1.43 -10.84
C GLY A 165 -20.61 -0.72 -9.90
N ILE A 166 -20.38 -0.73 -8.59
CA ILE A 166 -21.23 -0.03 -7.62
C ILE A 166 -21.01 1.48 -7.71
N ASN A 167 -22.10 2.24 -7.76
CA ASN A 167 -22.10 3.69 -7.62
C ASN A 167 -22.47 4.08 -6.18
N LEU A 168 -21.66 4.96 -5.58
CA LEU A 168 -21.91 5.56 -4.27
C LEU A 168 -22.21 7.06 -4.44
N HIS A 169 -23.28 7.52 -3.85
CA HIS A 169 -23.64 8.94 -3.81
C HIS A 169 -23.04 9.59 -2.55
N LEU A 170 -21.89 10.23 -2.71
CA LEU A 170 -21.14 10.89 -1.64
C LEU A 170 -21.78 12.27 -1.36
N LYS A 171 -22.13 12.51 -0.09
CA LYS A 171 -22.81 13.73 0.35
C LYS A 171 -21.84 14.78 0.88
N ASN A 172 -22.05 16.03 0.45
CA ASN A 172 -21.34 17.22 0.97
C ASN A 172 -19.82 17.06 1.01
N ILE A 173 -19.19 16.62 -0.09
CA ILE A 173 -17.77 16.49 -0.20
C ILE A 173 -17.23 17.26 -1.41
N SER A 174 -16.19 18.08 -1.19
CA SER A 174 -15.49 18.75 -2.29
C SER A 174 -14.39 17.86 -2.89
N PHE A 175 -13.95 18.12 -4.12
CA PHE A 175 -12.82 17.41 -4.70
C PHE A 175 -11.51 17.69 -3.93
N GLU A 176 -11.32 18.87 -3.40
CA GLU A 176 -10.15 19.23 -2.59
C GLU A 176 -10.08 18.35 -1.34
N LYS A 177 -11.22 18.19 -0.65
CA LYS A 177 -11.30 17.30 0.52
C LYS A 177 -11.09 15.84 0.12
N LEU A 178 -11.69 15.38 -0.98
CA LEU A 178 -11.53 14.00 -1.45
C LEU A 178 -10.07 13.71 -1.83
N ILE A 179 -9.42 14.61 -2.59
CA ILE A 179 -8.01 14.48 -2.97
C ILE A 179 -7.10 14.43 -1.75
N SER A 180 -7.38 15.21 -0.71
CA SER A 180 -6.57 15.18 0.53
C SER A 180 -6.67 13.85 1.30
N LEU A 181 -7.67 13.02 0.98
CA LEU A 181 -7.90 11.71 1.59
C LEU A 181 -7.41 10.53 0.71
N LEU A 182 -7.06 10.80 -0.55
CA LEU A 182 -6.67 9.80 -1.53
C LEU A 182 -5.16 9.83 -1.80
N PRO A 183 -4.54 8.69 -2.13
CA PRO A 183 -3.14 8.63 -2.55
C PRO A 183 -2.87 9.52 -3.75
N SER A 184 -2.07 10.56 -3.58
CA SER A 184 -1.79 11.53 -4.64
C SER A 184 -1.08 10.93 -5.86
N ALA A 185 -0.37 9.80 -5.67
CA ALA A 185 0.29 9.05 -6.75
C ALA A 185 -0.68 8.19 -7.57
N GLU A 186 -1.85 7.84 -7.02
CA GLU A 186 -2.79 6.90 -7.63
C GLU A 186 -4.02 7.60 -8.23
N PHE A 187 -4.31 8.82 -7.78
CA PHE A 187 -5.49 9.56 -8.19
C PHE A 187 -5.13 10.92 -8.79
N CYS A 188 -5.88 11.32 -9.81
CA CYS A 188 -5.73 12.61 -10.45
C CYS A 188 -7.08 13.26 -10.73
N ARG A 189 -7.21 14.56 -10.38
CA ARG A 189 -8.31 15.38 -10.85
C ARG A 189 -8.00 15.80 -12.28
N VAL A 190 -8.88 15.48 -13.21
CA VAL A 190 -8.64 15.66 -14.64
C VAL A 190 -9.40 16.85 -15.25
N ASN A 191 -10.43 17.32 -14.54
CA ASN A 191 -11.15 18.56 -14.86
C ASN A 191 -11.95 19.06 -13.65
N LYS A 192 -12.77 20.12 -13.85
CA LYS A 192 -13.57 20.72 -12.78
C LYS A 192 -14.58 19.75 -12.15
N LYS A 193 -15.01 18.71 -12.87
CA LYS A 193 -16.11 17.83 -12.49
C LYS A 193 -15.69 16.39 -12.19
N GLU A 194 -14.43 16.01 -12.50
CA GLU A 194 -14.04 14.60 -12.54
C GLU A 194 -12.64 14.33 -11.97
N LEU A 195 -12.53 13.20 -11.28
CA LEU A 195 -11.32 12.64 -10.71
C LEU A 195 -11.27 11.15 -11.07
N ILE A 196 -10.08 10.63 -11.44
CA ILE A 196 -9.87 9.24 -11.83
C ILE A 196 -8.77 8.57 -11.03
N ALA A 197 -8.85 7.26 -10.91
CA ALA A 197 -7.71 6.44 -10.55
C ALA A 197 -6.81 6.26 -11.79
N LEU A 198 -5.51 6.49 -11.65
CA LEU A 198 -4.56 6.47 -12.78
C LEU A 198 -4.40 5.09 -13.42
N ASN A 199 -4.63 4.02 -12.66
CA ASN A 199 -4.64 2.64 -13.17
C ASN A 199 -5.80 2.34 -14.14
N THR A 200 -6.77 3.25 -14.27
CA THR A 200 -7.87 3.13 -15.23
C THR A 200 -7.55 3.73 -16.60
N VAL A 201 -6.44 4.45 -16.74
CA VAL A 201 -6.05 5.10 -18.00
C VAL A 201 -5.53 4.06 -18.98
N LEU A 202 -6.14 3.96 -20.16
CA LEU A 202 -5.65 3.15 -21.28
C LEU A 202 -4.71 3.96 -22.16
N TYR A 203 -5.17 5.13 -22.63
CA TYR A 203 -4.38 6.07 -23.41
C TYR A 203 -4.97 7.48 -23.27
N PHE A 204 -4.20 8.49 -23.62
CA PHE A 204 -4.62 9.89 -23.54
C PHE A 204 -4.04 10.72 -24.66
N SER A 205 -4.72 11.82 -24.95
CA SER A 205 -4.28 12.89 -25.86
C SER A 205 -4.13 14.22 -25.12
N ASN A 206 -3.96 15.31 -25.85
CA ASN A 206 -3.84 16.63 -25.25
C ASN A 206 -5.08 17.08 -24.44
N ASP A 207 -6.26 16.61 -24.81
CA ASP A 207 -7.55 17.09 -24.29
C ASP A 207 -8.49 15.97 -23.83
N GLN A 208 -8.08 14.71 -23.99
CA GLN A 208 -8.94 13.57 -23.71
C GLN A 208 -8.19 12.39 -23.11
N ILE A 209 -8.85 11.67 -22.21
CA ILE A 209 -8.39 10.44 -21.58
C ILE A 209 -9.39 9.33 -21.93
N THR A 210 -8.92 8.22 -22.42
CA THR A 210 -9.70 6.99 -22.60
C THR A 210 -9.36 6.03 -21.48
N THR A 211 -10.38 5.51 -20.81
CA THR A 211 -10.23 4.63 -19.65
C THR A 211 -10.61 3.20 -19.97
N ASN A 212 -10.30 2.27 -19.08
CA ASN A 212 -10.80 0.89 -19.09
C ASN A 212 -12.16 0.74 -18.36
N ILE A 213 -12.85 1.84 -18.11
CA ILE A 213 -14.16 1.86 -17.45
C ILE A 213 -15.26 1.78 -18.51
N TYR A 214 -16.21 0.86 -18.33
CA TYR A 214 -17.36 0.67 -19.21
C TYR A 214 -18.66 0.85 -18.42
N PHE A 215 -19.47 1.88 -18.75
CA PHE A 215 -20.79 2.07 -18.20
C PHE A 215 -21.81 1.40 -19.13
N GLN A 216 -22.36 0.27 -18.81
CA GLN A 216 -23.47 -0.39 -19.55
C GLN A 216 -23.43 -0.20 -21.08
N SER A 217 -22.28 0.12 -21.64
CA SER A 217 -22.00 0.36 -23.04
C SER A 217 -20.77 -0.43 -23.46
N GLU A 218 -20.71 -0.80 -24.76
CA GLU A 218 -19.52 -1.47 -25.31
C GLU A 218 -18.34 -0.52 -25.48
N LYS A 219 -18.52 0.79 -25.26
CA LYS A 219 -17.48 1.81 -25.44
C LYS A 219 -16.86 2.20 -24.11
N PRO A 220 -15.55 2.37 -24.04
CA PRO A 220 -14.86 2.85 -22.86
C PRO A 220 -15.28 4.28 -22.51
N LEU A 221 -15.26 4.62 -21.22
CA LEU A 221 -15.48 5.98 -20.76
C LEU A 221 -14.36 6.88 -21.29
N MET A 222 -14.75 7.96 -21.97
CA MET A 222 -13.86 9.03 -22.41
C MET A 222 -14.09 10.28 -21.56
N ILE A 223 -13.00 10.86 -21.05
CA ILE A 223 -13.01 11.96 -20.10
C ILE A 223 -12.22 13.13 -20.70
N SER A 224 -12.75 14.33 -20.60
CA SER A 224 -12.02 15.53 -21.03
C SER A 224 -10.90 15.88 -20.06
N LEU A 225 -9.70 16.13 -20.57
CA LEU A 225 -8.56 16.61 -19.79
C LEU A 225 -8.53 18.14 -19.86
N GLY A 226 -8.89 18.78 -18.75
CA GLY A 226 -8.90 20.25 -18.65
C GLY A 226 -7.46 20.82 -18.65
N GLU A 227 -7.26 21.93 -19.32
CA GLU A 227 -5.95 22.55 -19.47
C GLU A 227 -5.23 22.80 -18.15
N THR A 228 -5.93 23.32 -17.15
CA THR A 228 -5.41 23.58 -15.79
C THR A 228 -4.93 22.31 -15.06
N TYR A 229 -5.48 21.15 -15.41
CA TYR A 229 -5.20 19.84 -14.75
C TYR A 229 -4.16 19.02 -15.51
N ARG A 230 -3.83 19.40 -16.74
CA ARG A 230 -2.95 18.64 -17.63
C ARG A 230 -1.55 18.45 -17.07
N ALA A 231 -0.94 19.50 -16.52
CA ALA A 231 0.42 19.43 -16.00
C ALA A 231 0.54 18.42 -14.85
N ASP A 232 -0.42 18.42 -13.90
CA ASP A 232 -0.47 17.44 -12.79
C ASP A 232 -0.68 16.03 -13.32
N PHE A 233 -1.62 15.84 -14.24
CA PHE A 233 -1.90 14.53 -14.86
C PHE A 233 -0.65 13.96 -15.55
N ILE A 234 0.00 14.73 -16.44
CA ILE A 234 1.22 14.30 -17.16
C ILE A 234 2.34 13.95 -16.18
N SER A 235 2.52 14.75 -15.12
CA SER A 235 3.56 14.48 -14.12
C SER A 235 3.34 13.17 -13.37
N LYS A 236 2.10 12.72 -13.24
CA LYS A 236 1.73 11.48 -12.54
C LYS A 236 1.78 10.25 -13.42
N VAL A 237 1.39 10.34 -14.70
CA VAL A 237 1.41 9.18 -15.61
C VAL A 237 2.80 8.88 -16.18
N ASN A 238 3.75 9.83 -16.12
CA ASN A 238 5.13 9.66 -16.56
C ASN A 238 6.09 9.19 -15.43
N ARG A 239 5.56 8.89 -14.26
CA ARG A 239 6.28 8.30 -13.15
C ARG A 239 6.19 6.78 -13.24
#